data_aeac4731f5c17d52c59cba29f67de8b5
#
_entry.id   aeac4731f5c17d52c59cba29f67de8b5
#
_cell.length_a   1.000
_cell.length_b   1.000
_cell.length_c   1.000
_cell.angle_alpha   90.00
_cell.angle_beta   90.00
_cell.angle_gamma   90.00
#
_symmetry.space_group_name_H-M   'P 1'
#
loop_
_entity.id
_entity.type
_entity.pdbx_description
1 polymer ?
#
loop_
_entity_poly.entity_id
_entity_poly.type
_entity_poly.pdbx_seq_one_letter_code
_entity_poly.pdbx_strand_id
1 'polypeptide(L)'
;MSYKLDSKFHDNMTLPADVPAKIYGEADYPVTVSVDMHSAVCFAFDGKFSLEIPAHKAGGPYTMFIESEGKVTKIHNVYFGEVSDVQ
;
A
#
# COMPACT_ATOMS: atom_id res chain seq x y z
N MET A 1 16.80 -8.89 5.85
CA MET A 1 15.49 -9.37 6.14
C MET A 1 14.47 -8.77 5.21
N SER A 2 13.44 -9.47 5.01
CA SER A 2 12.43 -8.98 4.11
C SER A 2 11.44 -8.11 4.88
N TYR A 3 10.45 -7.64 4.16
CA TYR A 3 9.39 -6.86 4.73
C TYR A 3 8.09 -7.67 4.67
N LYS A 4 7.09 -7.22 5.40
CA LYS A 4 5.82 -7.90 5.45
C LYS A 4 4.71 -6.89 5.57
N LEU A 5 3.74 -6.97 4.67
CA LEU A 5 2.56 -6.13 4.75
C LEU A 5 1.57 -6.69 5.76
N ASP A 6 0.78 -5.79 6.33
CA ASP A 6 -0.33 -6.23 7.16
C ASP A 6 -1.26 -7.09 6.32
N SER A 7 -1.92 -8.04 6.94
CA SER A 7 -2.77 -8.99 6.22
C SER A 7 -3.95 -8.35 5.52
N LYS A 8 -4.25 -7.11 5.82
CA LYS A 8 -5.32 -6.39 5.13
C LYS A 8 -4.96 -6.08 3.69
N PHE A 9 -3.67 -6.13 3.34
CA PHE A 9 -3.23 -5.77 2.00
C PHE A 9 -2.96 -7.03 1.20
N HIS A 10 -3.81 -7.29 0.22
CA HIS A 10 -3.75 -8.53 -0.55
C HIS A 10 -4.39 -8.27 -1.90
N ASP A 11 -4.28 -9.26 -2.79
CA ASP A 11 -4.92 -9.16 -4.09
C ASP A 11 -6.41 -8.94 -3.93
N ASN A 12 -6.98 -8.18 -4.84
CA ASN A 12 -8.41 -7.89 -4.88
C ASN A 12 -8.89 -7.01 -3.74
N MET A 13 -7.99 -6.22 -3.16
CA MET A 13 -8.37 -5.34 -2.07
C MET A 13 -8.93 -4.02 -2.59
N THR A 14 -9.66 -3.32 -1.74
CA THR A 14 -10.19 -1.99 -2.05
C THR A 14 -9.64 -1.01 -1.03
N LEU A 15 -9.09 0.07 -1.56
CA LEU A 15 -8.58 1.17 -0.74
C LEU A 15 -9.56 2.33 -0.81
N PRO A 16 -9.57 3.20 0.20
CA PRO A 16 -10.50 4.35 0.17
C PRO A 16 -10.15 5.30 -0.97
N ALA A 17 -11.16 5.80 -1.64
CA ALA A 17 -10.99 6.78 -2.70
C ALA A 17 -11.15 8.18 -2.14
N ASP A 18 -10.53 9.15 -2.81
CA ASP A 18 -10.67 10.58 -2.51
C ASP A 18 -10.12 10.99 -1.15
N VAL A 19 -9.41 10.10 -0.48
CA VAL A 19 -8.70 10.41 0.76
C VAL A 19 -7.38 9.65 0.72
N PRO A 20 -6.39 10.09 1.48
CA PRO A 20 -5.13 9.35 1.50
C PRO A 20 -5.33 7.92 2.02
N ALA A 21 -4.68 6.98 1.38
CA ALA A 21 -4.78 5.59 1.76
C ALA A 21 -3.53 5.20 2.54
N LYS A 22 -3.72 4.57 3.69
CA LYS A 22 -2.62 4.21 4.56
C LYS A 22 -2.19 2.78 4.31
N ILE A 23 -0.89 2.60 4.09
CA ILE A 23 -0.30 1.29 3.89
C ILE A 23 0.73 1.08 5.00
N TYR A 24 0.67 -0.05 5.66
CA TYR A 24 1.56 -0.28 6.79
C TYR A 24 1.92 -1.76 6.90
N GLY A 25 2.93 -2.03 7.71
CA GLY A 25 3.41 -3.39 7.92
C GLY A 25 4.71 -3.36 8.70
N GLU A 26 5.51 -4.39 8.50
CA GLU A 26 6.80 -4.54 9.16
C GLU A 26 7.91 -4.47 8.14
N ALA A 27 9.00 -3.82 8.49
CA ALA A 27 10.16 -3.74 7.62
C ALA A 27 11.35 -3.26 8.42
N ASP A 28 12.55 -3.60 7.93
CA ASP A 28 13.79 -3.14 8.53
C ASP A 28 14.47 -2.07 7.68
N TYR A 29 13.98 -1.86 6.47
CA TYR A 29 14.60 -0.94 5.51
C TYR A 29 13.51 -0.10 4.86
N PRO A 30 13.88 0.97 4.19
CA PRO A 30 12.87 1.82 3.55
C PRO A 30 11.99 1.04 2.59
N VAL A 31 10.72 1.40 2.56
CA VAL A 31 9.72 0.73 1.73
C VAL A 31 9.12 1.76 0.79
N THR A 32 9.06 1.41 -0.49
CA THR A 32 8.43 2.25 -1.51
C THR A 32 7.18 1.53 -2.01
N VAL A 33 6.08 2.25 -2.09
CA VAL A 33 4.83 1.71 -2.61
C VAL A 33 4.42 2.57 -3.78
N SER A 34 4.07 1.93 -4.89
CA SER A 34 3.62 2.62 -6.09
C SER A 34 2.33 2.00 -6.57
N VAL A 35 1.38 2.83 -6.94
CA VAL A 35 0.13 2.38 -7.52
C VAL A 35 -0.34 3.45 -8.49
N ASP A 36 -0.73 3.04 -9.69
CA ASP A 36 -1.12 3.95 -10.75
C ASP A 36 0.05 4.92 -10.99
N MET A 37 -0.17 6.21 -10.88
CA MET A 37 0.90 7.18 -11.05
C MET A 37 1.35 7.77 -9.72
N HIS A 38 0.94 7.18 -8.62
CA HIS A 38 1.30 7.67 -7.30
C HIS A 38 2.35 6.77 -6.68
N SER A 39 3.24 7.35 -5.93
CA SER A 39 4.20 6.56 -5.17
C SER A 39 4.51 7.28 -3.87
N ALA A 40 4.93 6.50 -2.89
CA ALA A 40 5.32 7.04 -1.60
C ALA A 40 6.41 6.16 -1.04
N VAL A 41 7.29 6.77 -0.26
CA VAL A 41 8.37 6.04 0.37
C VAL A 41 8.36 6.38 1.85
N CYS A 42 8.71 5.41 2.67
CA CYS A 42 8.79 5.64 4.09
C CYS A 42 9.97 4.86 4.65
N PHE A 43 10.59 5.41 5.66
CA PHE A 43 11.67 4.73 6.33
C PHE A 43 11.10 3.84 7.43
N ALA A 44 11.69 2.68 7.60
CA ALA A 44 11.27 1.79 8.66
C ALA A 44 11.69 2.36 10.01
N PHE A 45 10.86 2.18 11.00
CA PHE A 45 11.15 2.65 12.35
C PHE A 45 10.66 1.60 13.34
N ASP A 46 11.57 1.13 14.18
CA ASP A 46 11.23 0.15 15.20
C ASP A 46 10.64 -1.13 14.58
N GLY A 47 11.18 -1.53 13.42
CA GLY A 47 10.72 -2.74 12.77
C GLY A 47 9.41 -2.60 12.03
N LYS A 48 8.89 -1.38 11.89
CA LYS A 48 7.58 -1.15 11.27
C LYS A 48 7.66 0.00 10.28
N PHE A 49 6.72 0.02 9.35
CA PHE A 49 6.60 1.13 8.43
C PHE A 49 5.13 1.51 8.27
N SER A 50 4.91 2.77 7.93
CA SER A 50 3.57 3.26 7.66
C SER A 50 3.71 4.44 6.71
N LEU A 51 2.96 4.42 5.62
CA LEU A 51 3.00 5.52 4.67
C LEU A 51 1.59 5.77 4.15
N GLU A 52 1.42 6.91 3.47
CA GLU A 52 0.13 7.24 2.89
C GLU A 52 0.30 7.46 1.40
N ILE A 53 -0.59 6.86 0.63
CA ILE A 53 -0.69 7.13 -0.80
C ILE A 53 -1.59 8.35 -0.95
N PRO A 54 -1.22 9.32 -1.78
CA PRO A 54 -2.06 10.50 -1.96
C PRO A 54 -3.47 10.12 -2.40
N ALA A 55 -4.42 10.99 -2.11
CA ALA A 55 -5.81 10.75 -2.46
C ALA A 55 -5.93 10.43 -3.95
N HIS A 56 -6.74 9.44 -4.26
CA HIS A 56 -6.92 8.96 -5.63
C HIS A 56 -8.41 8.80 -5.86
N LYS A 57 -8.87 9.14 -7.05
CA LYS A 57 -10.29 8.99 -7.33
C LYS A 57 -10.65 7.53 -7.47
N ALA A 58 -11.92 7.22 -7.36
CA ALA A 58 -12.38 5.85 -7.48
C ALA A 58 -12.03 5.27 -8.83
N GLY A 59 -11.70 4.00 -8.85
CA GLY A 59 -11.36 3.32 -10.07
C GLY A 59 -10.59 2.05 -9.80
N GLY A 60 -10.10 1.45 -10.87
CA GLY A 60 -9.35 0.23 -10.82
C GLY A 60 -9.81 -0.70 -11.90
N PRO A 61 -9.21 -1.90 -11.97
CA PRO A 61 -8.17 -2.40 -11.07
C PRO A 61 -6.79 -1.87 -11.41
N TYR A 62 -5.97 -1.73 -10.39
CA TYR A 62 -4.58 -1.33 -10.54
C TYR A 62 -3.69 -2.40 -9.93
N THR A 63 -2.41 -2.35 -10.27
CA THR A 63 -1.41 -3.20 -9.64
C THR A 63 -0.57 -2.32 -8.74
N MET A 64 -0.43 -2.72 -7.49
CA MET A 64 0.39 -2.00 -6.53
C MET A 64 1.73 -2.71 -6.41
N PHE A 65 2.80 -1.93 -6.45
CA PHE A 65 4.15 -2.45 -6.30
C PHE A 65 4.72 -2.00 -4.96
N ILE A 66 5.23 -2.93 -4.21
CA ILE A 66 5.89 -2.65 -2.94
C ILE A 66 7.33 -3.10 -3.08
N GLU A 67 8.27 -2.21 -2.82
CA GLU A 67 9.68 -2.52 -2.98
C GLU A 67 10.44 -2.17 -1.72
N SER A 68 11.32 -3.07 -1.31
CA SER A 68 12.24 -2.82 -0.22
C SER A 68 13.47 -3.67 -0.45
N GLU A 69 14.65 -3.06 -0.38
CA GLU A 69 15.92 -3.77 -0.55
C GLU A 69 16.00 -4.50 -1.87
N GLY A 70 15.44 -3.92 -2.91
CA GLY A 70 15.50 -4.54 -4.23
C GLY A 70 14.51 -5.66 -4.45
N LYS A 71 13.70 -5.99 -3.46
CA LYS A 71 12.67 -7.00 -3.62
C LYS A 71 11.35 -6.31 -3.91
N VAL A 72 10.63 -6.84 -4.88
CA VAL A 72 9.37 -6.24 -5.32
C VAL A 72 8.24 -7.22 -5.11
N THR A 73 7.18 -6.76 -4.49
CA THR A 73 5.95 -7.52 -4.32
C THR A 73 4.87 -6.82 -5.13
N LYS A 74 4.06 -7.60 -5.83
CA LYS A 74 2.96 -7.04 -6.60
C LYS A 74 1.65 -7.47 -5.98
N ILE A 75 0.74 -6.52 -5.85
CA ILE A 75 -0.62 -6.81 -5.39
C ILE A 75 -1.53 -6.46 -6.56
N HIS A 76 -2.30 -7.44 -7.02
CA HIS A 76 -3.12 -7.29 -8.21
C HIS A 76 -4.55 -6.94 -7.86
N ASN A 77 -5.23 -6.29 -8.80
CA ASN A 77 -6.64 -5.97 -8.66
C ASN A 77 -6.92 -5.10 -7.45
N VAL A 78 -6.14 -4.03 -7.34
CA VAL A 78 -6.34 -3.04 -6.28
C VAL A 78 -7.32 -2.00 -6.79
N TYR A 79 -8.38 -1.76 -6.04
CA TYR A 79 -9.41 -0.81 -6.40
C TYR A 79 -9.41 0.35 -5.42
N PHE A 80 -9.78 1.52 -5.91
CA PHE A 80 -10.08 2.65 -5.05
C PHE A 80 -11.59 2.86 -5.09
N GLY A 81 -12.21 2.87 -3.94
CA GLY A 81 -13.65 3.02 -3.89
C GLY A 81 -14.12 3.32 -2.50
N GLU A 82 -15.41 3.17 -2.31
CA GLU A 82 -16.00 3.40 -1.02
C GLU A 82 -15.75 2.19 -0.15
N VAL A 83 -15.10 2.40 0.98
CA VAL A 83 -14.81 1.33 1.90
C VAL A 83 -15.76 1.46 3.07
N SER A 84 -16.54 0.42 3.29
CA SER A 84 -17.50 0.43 4.37
C SER A 84 -16.82 -0.05 5.62
N ASP A 85 -16.88 0.76 6.63
CA ASP A 85 -16.33 0.43 7.90
C ASP A 85 -17.35 -0.08 8.79
N VAL A 86 -18.11 -0.94 8.33
CA VAL A 86 -19.18 -1.46 9.09
C VAL A 86 -18.68 -2.12 10.29
N GLN A 87 -19.19 -1.87 11.26
CA GLN A 87 -18.76 -2.43 12.44
C GLN A 87 -19.86 -2.82 13.28
#